data_8d3265a2dbac09a58f169ea8e972788a
#
_entry.id   8d3265a2dbac09a58f169ea8e972788a
#
_cell.length_a   1.000
_cell.length_b   1.000
_cell.length_c   1.000
_cell.angle_alpha   90.00
_cell.angle_beta   90.00
_cell.angle_gamma   90.00
#
_symmetry.space_group_name_H-M   'P 1'
#
loop_
_entity.id
_entity.type
_entity.pdbx_description
1 polymer ?
#
loop_
_entity_poly.entity_id
_entity_poly.type
_entity_poly.pdbx_seq_one_letter_code
_entity_poly.pdbx_strand_id
1 'polypeptide(L)'
;MNPYGIAPLTAVIRDGGYDLSNVVVKIQPKLNGQTIEYKVSRTELLTHGGVPVFGLYPDYVNMVEVSYTRTLRGNSENFKDTYQLYAPPTYTEVAGIKAERHALFGTEVKKVDPEFKDRLYFINNIAEKSGIGTRAVWNNPVGGALQWNFFPQNAIIDTAGDIRWYMFANPIYDLRDMYKAGVMMGFKQNDDGLLTWGYGQR
;
A
#
# COMPACT_ATOMS: atom_id res chain seq x y z
N MET A 1 0.49 -12.95 -2.12
CA MET A 1 0.58 -11.55 -2.62
C MET A 1 -0.80 -10.99 -2.81
N ASN A 2 -0.99 -9.70 -2.49
CA ASN A 2 -2.25 -8.95 -2.66
C ASN A 2 -3.49 -9.70 -2.11
N PRO A 3 -3.52 -10.09 -0.84
CA PRO A 3 -4.51 -11.03 -0.33
C PRO A 3 -5.97 -10.53 -0.44
N TYR A 4 -6.15 -9.22 -0.49
CA TYR A 4 -7.48 -8.58 -0.56
C TYR A 4 -7.79 -7.95 -1.93
N GLY A 5 -6.91 -8.08 -2.91
CA GLY A 5 -7.08 -7.55 -4.25
C GLY A 5 -6.90 -6.03 -4.39
N ILE A 6 -6.73 -5.30 -3.30
CA ILE A 6 -6.72 -3.81 -3.27
C ILE A 6 -5.36 -3.19 -2.89
N ALA A 7 -4.38 -4.01 -2.51
CA ALA A 7 -3.07 -3.54 -2.04
C ALA A 7 -1.93 -4.42 -2.60
N PRO A 8 -1.54 -4.22 -3.87
CA PRO A 8 -0.61 -5.12 -4.57
C PRO A 8 0.77 -5.26 -3.95
N LEU A 9 1.24 -4.28 -3.16
CA LEU A 9 2.53 -4.31 -2.47
C LEU A 9 2.43 -4.92 -1.07
N THR A 10 1.46 -5.80 -0.85
CA THR A 10 1.27 -6.53 0.40
C THR A 10 1.22 -8.04 0.17
N ALA A 11 1.48 -8.80 1.23
CA ALA A 11 1.35 -10.25 1.22
C ALA A 11 0.86 -10.75 2.59
N VAL A 12 0.46 -12.01 2.65
CA VAL A 12 0.31 -12.75 3.91
C VAL A 12 1.14 -14.02 3.81
N ILE A 13 2.02 -14.22 4.79
CA ILE A 13 2.76 -15.48 4.96
C ILE A 13 1.95 -16.33 5.93
N ARG A 14 1.51 -17.49 5.45
CA ARG A 14 0.68 -18.38 6.28
C ARG A 14 1.50 -18.98 7.40
N ASP A 15 0.93 -18.99 8.60
CA ASP A 15 1.56 -19.50 9.82
C ASP A 15 1.59 -21.03 9.93
N GLY A 16 0.95 -21.74 8.99
CA GLY A 16 0.86 -23.21 9.03
C GLY A 16 0.00 -23.76 10.16
N GLY A 17 -0.78 -22.93 10.84
CA GLY A 17 -1.60 -23.31 11.98
C GLY A 17 -0.81 -23.37 13.30
N TYR A 18 0.37 -22.81 13.36
CA TYR A 18 1.16 -22.71 14.59
C TYR A 18 0.75 -21.49 15.42
N ASP A 19 0.90 -21.62 16.74
CA ASP A 19 0.76 -20.47 17.64
C ASP A 19 2.06 -19.66 17.63
N LEU A 20 1.99 -18.48 16.99
CA LEU A 20 3.11 -17.56 16.84
C LEU A 20 2.99 -16.39 17.80
N SER A 21 4.13 -15.98 18.37
CA SER A 21 4.25 -14.80 19.21
C SER A 21 5.57 -14.06 18.89
N ASN A 22 5.72 -12.84 19.40
CA ASN A 22 6.90 -12.01 19.19
C ASN A 22 7.28 -11.86 17.69
N VAL A 23 6.27 -11.79 16.82
CA VAL A 23 6.48 -11.72 15.38
C VAL A 23 6.98 -10.34 14.99
N VAL A 24 8.10 -10.31 14.27
CA VAL A 24 8.70 -9.11 13.68
C VAL A 24 8.91 -9.37 12.20
N VAL A 25 8.43 -8.46 11.38
CA VAL A 25 8.65 -8.46 9.93
C VAL A 25 9.63 -7.38 9.56
N LYS A 26 10.61 -7.71 8.73
CA LYS A 26 11.61 -6.79 8.22
C LYS A 26 11.75 -6.93 6.71
N ILE A 27 11.49 -5.84 6.00
CA ILE A 27 11.74 -5.74 4.57
C ILE A 27 13.16 -5.20 4.38
N GLN A 28 14.01 -6.02 3.76
CA GLN A 28 15.38 -5.61 3.46
C GLN A 28 15.39 -4.49 2.42
N PRO A 29 16.21 -3.44 2.60
CA PRO A 29 16.25 -2.34 1.66
C PRO A 29 16.89 -2.76 0.33
N LYS A 30 16.42 -2.22 -0.77
CA LYS A 30 17.17 -2.21 -2.02
C LYS A 30 18.31 -1.20 -1.93
N LEU A 31 19.17 -1.14 -2.96
CA LEU A 31 20.23 -0.14 -3.02
C LEU A 31 19.66 1.28 -2.85
N ASN A 32 20.16 2.04 -1.89
CA ASN A 32 19.69 3.39 -1.50
C ASN A 32 18.25 3.44 -0.98
N GLY A 33 17.64 2.30 -0.69
CA GLY A 33 16.29 2.23 -0.16
C GLY A 33 16.25 2.28 1.37
N GLN A 34 15.04 2.27 1.93
CA GLN A 34 14.77 2.29 3.35
C GLN A 34 14.27 0.94 3.85
N THR A 35 14.78 0.49 4.99
CA THR A 35 14.25 -0.67 5.71
C THR A 35 12.88 -0.35 6.29
N ILE A 36 11.94 -1.27 6.18
CA ILE A 36 10.70 -1.25 6.96
C ILE A 36 10.74 -2.41 7.93
N GLU A 37 10.57 -2.13 9.22
CA GLU A 37 10.52 -3.14 10.28
C GLU A 37 9.37 -2.83 11.23
N TYR A 38 8.58 -3.85 11.56
CA TYR A 38 7.45 -3.70 12.48
C TYR A 38 7.12 -5.00 13.19
N LYS A 39 6.45 -4.87 14.34
CA LYS A 39 5.89 -5.99 15.10
C LYS A 39 4.49 -6.31 14.60
N VAL A 40 4.15 -7.59 14.58
CA VAL A 40 2.82 -8.07 14.27
C VAL A 40 2.16 -8.57 15.55
N SER A 41 1.02 -8.01 15.87
CA SER A 41 0.23 -8.39 17.04
C SER A 41 -0.52 -9.71 16.81
N ARG A 42 -0.95 -10.35 17.90
CA ARG A 42 -1.81 -11.55 17.83
C ARG A 42 -3.13 -11.25 17.10
N THR A 43 -3.69 -10.08 17.31
CA THR A 43 -4.92 -9.66 16.62
C THR A 43 -4.72 -9.62 15.11
N GLU A 44 -3.61 -9.05 14.64
CA GLU A 44 -3.28 -8.99 13.21
C GLU A 44 -3.05 -10.39 12.62
N LEU A 45 -2.34 -11.28 13.33
CA LEU A 45 -2.16 -12.67 12.90
C LEU A 45 -3.51 -13.35 12.67
N LEU A 46 -4.44 -13.22 13.63
CA LEU A 46 -5.78 -13.80 13.52
C LEU A 46 -6.62 -13.16 12.43
N THR A 47 -6.59 -11.83 12.31
CA THR A 47 -7.34 -11.08 11.31
C THR A 47 -6.93 -11.45 9.89
N HIS A 48 -5.63 -11.64 9.66
CA HIS A 48 -5.09 -11.94 8.34
C HIS A 48 -4.91 -13.44 8.06
N GLY A 49 -5.08 -14.30 9.06
CA GLY A 49 -4.83 -15.73 8.93
C GLY A 49 -3.37 -16.07 8.62
N GLY A 50 -2.44 -15.34 9.25
CA GLY A 50 -1.00 -15.44 9.06
C GLY A 50 -0.29 -14.12 9.30
N VAL A 51 0.99 -14.04 8.94
CA VAL A 51 1.83 -12.86 9.12
C VAL A 51 1.60 -11.86 7.98
N PRO A 52 0.98 -10.69 8.23
CA PRO A 52 0.81 -9.67 7.22
C PRO A 52 2.15 -9.02 6.87
N VAL A 53 2.42 -8.91 5.57
CA VAL A 53 3.59 -8.25 5.01
C VAL A 53 3.15 -6.97 4.31
N PHE A 54 3.68 -5.85 4.76
CA PHE A 54 3.42 -4.50 4.27
C PHE A 54 4.73 -3.83 3.86
N GLY A 55 4.71 -3.04 2.80
CA GLY A 55 5.83 -2.19 2.45
C GLY A 55 6.82 -2.81 1.45
N LEU A 56 6.35 -3.68 0.57
CA LEU A 56 7.17 -4.24 -0.49
C LEU A 56 7.52 -3.18 -1.54
N TYR A 57 8.73 -3.27 -2.11
CA TYR A 57 9.12 -2.49 -3.28
C TYR A 57 8.43 -3.02 -4.53
N PRO A 58 7.86 -2.15 -5.37
CA PRO A 58 7.29 -2.56 -6.65
C PRO A 58 8.36 -2.97 -7.66
N ASP A 59 7.97 -3.84 -8.59
CA ASP A 59 8.83 -4.40 -9.64
C ASP A 59 10.17 -4.93 -9.10
N TYR A 60 10.09 -5.64 -7.99
CA TYR A 60 11.28 -6.06 -7.26
C TYR A 60 11.06 -7.39 -6.53
N VAL A 61 12.13 -8.20 -6.45
CA VAL A 61 12.17 -9.39 -5.60
C VAL A 61 12.59 -8.97 -4.20
N ASN A 62 11.61 -8.80 -3.33
CA ASN A 62 11.82 -8.35 -1.96
C ASN A 62 12.32 -9.49 -1.08
N MET A 63 13.34 -9.21 -0.28
CA MET A 63 13.79 -10.09 0.79
C MET A 63 13.05 -9.72 2.08
N VAL A 64 12.19 -10.61 2.54
CA VAL A 64 11.37 -10.41 3.74
C VAL A 64 11.85 -11.37 4.82
N GLU A 65 12.35 -10.81 5.91
CA GLU A 65 12.77 -11.55 7.09
C GLU A 65 11.65 -11.54 8.12
N VAL A 66 11.31 -12.70 8.65
CA VAL A 66 10.32 -12.85 9.71
C VAL A 66 10.96 -13.56 10.89
N SER A 67 11.04 -12.87 12.02
CA SER A 67 11.47 -13.44 13.29
C SER A 67 10.24 -13.69 14.16
N TYR A 68 10.18 -14.83 14.82
CA TYR A 68 9.03 -15.19 15.65
C TYR A 68 9.37 -16.26 16.69
N THR A 69 8.52 -16.37 17.71
CA THR A 69 8.52 -17.49 18.65
C THR A 69 7.36 -18.42 18.28
N ARG A 70 7.65 -19.70 18.05
CA ARG A 70 6.64 -20.73 17.80
C ARG A 70 6.45 -21.58 19.04
N THR A 71 5.22 -21.74 19.47
CA THR A 71 4.88 -22.63 20.60
C THR A 71 4.18 -23.88 20.08
N LEU A 72 4.74 -25.04 20.42
CA LEU A 72 4.19 -26.34 20.09
C LEU A 72 4.20 -27.24 21.34
N ARG A 73 3.03 -27.72 21.75
CA ARG A 73 2.86 -28.60 22.92
C ARG A 73 3.54 -28.07 24.20
N GLY A 74 3.47 -26.75 24.40
CA GLY A 74 4.08 -26.07 25.56
C GLY A 74 5.56 -25.74 25.44
N ASN A 75 6.24 -26.18 24.39
CA ASN A 75 7.64 -25.81 24.12
C ASN A 75 7.68 -24.61 23.17
N SER A 76 8.47 -23.60 23.50
CA SER A 76 8.63 -22.39 22.71
C SER A 76 10.04 -22.30 22.16
N GLU A 77 10.14 -22.05 20.86
CA GLU A 77 11.41 -21.91 20.13
C GLU A 77 11.38 -20.68 19.26
N ASN A 78 12.53 -20.01 19.12
CA ASN A 78 12.68 -18.82 18.28
C ASN A 78 13.13 -19.22 16.88
N PHE A 79 12.52 -18.63 15.90
CA PHE A 79 12.80 -18.84 14.48
C PHE A 79 13.07 -17.52 13.77
N LYS A 80 13.78 -17.64 12.67
CA LYS A 80 14.03 -16.55 11.75
C LYS A 80 14.06 -17.11 10.34
N ASP A 81 13.03 -16.77 9.57
CA ASP A 81 12.87 -17.20 8.19
C ASP A 81 13.03 -16.04 7.23
N THR A 82 13.50 -16.34 6.02
CA THR A 82 13.64 -15.36 4.95
C THR A 82 12.86 -15.81 3.73
N TYR A 83 12.03 -14.90 3.20
CA TYR A 83 11.18 -15.13 2.05
C TYR A 83 11.57 -14.22 0.90
N GLN A 84 11.51 -14.72 -0.32
CA GLN A 84 11.66 -13.94 -1.54
C GLN A 84 10.28 -13.69 -2.13
N LEU A 85 9.83 -12.44 -2.14
CA LEU A 85 8.51 -12.04 -2.61
C LEU A 85 8.66 -11.05 -3.78
N TYR A 86 8.29 -11.48 -4.97
CA TYR A 86 8.19 -10.56 -6.09
C TYR A 86 6.88 -9.77 -6.00
N ALA A 87 6.97 -8.45 -6.01
CA ALA A 87 5.83 -7.55 -6.14
C ALA A 87 5.82 -6.92 -7.54
N PRO A 88 4.65 -6.89 -8.23
CA PRO A 88 4.56 -6.35 -9.57
C PRO A 88 4.79 -4.83 -9.59
N PRO A 89 5.05 -4.24 -10.79
CA PRO A 89 5.09 -2.80 -10.95
C PRO A 89 3.81 -2.13 -10.47
N THR A 90 3.92 -0.91 -9.96
CA THR A 90 2.75 -0.08 -9.63
C THR A 90 2.04 0.37 -10.91
N TYR A 91 0.73 0.34 -10.87
CA TYR A 91 -0.09 0.91 -11.93
C TYR A 91 -1.44 1.36 -11.38
N THR A 92 -2.07 2.26 -12.10
CA THR A 92 -3.48 2.60 -11.95
C THR A 92 -4.22 2.32 -13.25
N GLU A 93 -5.50 2.00 -13.16
CA GLU A 93 -6.36 1.84 -14.32
C GLU A 93 -7.32 3.01 -14.39
N VAL A 94 -7.44 3.59 -15.57
CA VAL A 94 -8.32 4.72 -15.81
C VAL A 94 -9.71 4.20 -16.19
N ALA A 95 -10.74 4.80 -15.60
CA ALA A 95 -12.13 4.55 -16.00
C ALA A 95 -12.35 4.89 -17.48
N GLY A 96 -12.94 3.97 -18.24
CA GLY A 96 -13.22 4.17 -19.64
C GLY A 96 -13.59 2.87 -20.36
N ILE A 97 -13.84 2.97 -21.67
CA ILE A 97 -14.22 1.83 -22.54
C ILE A 97 -13.10 0.78 -22.64
N LYS A 98 -11.86 1.20 -22.44
CA LYS A 98 -10.70 0.32 -22.30
C LYS A 98 -9.99 0.66 -21.01
N ALA A 99 -9.77 -0.35 -20.16
CA ALA A 99 -8.92 -0.22 -19.00
C ALA A 99 -7.48 -0.01 -19.48
N GLU A 100 -6.98 1.20 -19.40
CA GLU A 100 -5.58 1.53 -19.69
C GLU A 100 -4.80 1.58 -18.39
N ARG A 101 -3.65 0.91 -18.36
CA ARG A 101 -2.75 0.92 -17.23
C ARG A 101 -1.76 2.06 -17.37
N HIS A 102 -1.68 2.87 -16.33
CA HIS A 102 -0.74 3.98 -16.25
C HIS A 102 0.11 3.83 -15.01
N ALA A 103 1.35 4.32 -15.06
CA ALA A 103 2.19 4.40 -13.90
C ALA A 103 1.57 5.32 -12.84
N LEU A 104 1.82 5.04 -11.56
CA LEU A 104 1.59 6.00 -10.50
C LEU A 104 2.54 7.20 -10.64
N PHE A 105 2.31 8.23 -9.84
CA PHE A 105 3.19 9.39 -9.81
C PHE A 105 4.65 8.99 -9.51
N GLY A 106 5.59 9.73 -10.09
CA GLY A 106 7.00 9.66 -9.73
C GLY A 106 7.31 10.61 -8.57
N THR A 107 8.36 10.28 -7.82
CA THR A 107 8.86 11.09 -6.71
C THR A 107 10.31 11.50 -6.97
N GLU A 108 10.67 12.71 -6.58
CA GLU A 108 12.04 13.19 -6.55
C GLU A 108 12.34 13.73 -5.16
N VAL A 109 13.28 13.10 -4.46
CA VAL A 109 13.69 13.51 -3.12
C VAL A 109 14.75 14.59 -3.23
N LYS A 110 14.41 15.80 -2.83
CA LYS A 110 15.35 16.94 -2.83
C LYS A 110 16.16 17.01 -1.54
N LYS A 111 15.52 16.73 -0.42
CA LYS A 111 16.13 16.80 0.90
C LYS A 111 15.32 15.95 1.88
N VAL A 112 16.01 15.28 2.76
CA VAL A 112 15.42 14.58 3.91
C VAL A 112 16.01 15.19 5.17
N ASP A 113 15.15 15.68 6.04
CA ASP A 113 15.56 16.10 7.38
C ASP A 113 15.83 14.85 8.22
N PRO A 114 16.95 14.76 8.96
CA PRO A 114 17.29 13.59 9.75
C PRO A 114 16.22 13.16 10.76
N GLU A 115 15.43 14.10 11.27
CA GLU A 115 14.31 13.81 12.17
C GLU A 115 13.21 12.96 11.51
N PHE A 116 13.08 13.06 10.18
CA PHE A 116 12.01 12.44 9.43
C PHE A 116 12.44 11.24 8.57
N LYS A 117 13.72 10.89 8.60
CA LYS A 117 14.33 9.89 7.71
C LYS A 117 13.68 8.50 7.74
N ASP A 118 13.08 8.13 8.88
CA ASP A 118 12.50 6.80 9.10
C ASP A 118 10.96 6.80 9.01
N ARG A 119 10.37 7.90 8.53
CA ARG A 119 8.91 8.02 8.41
C ARG A 119 8.39 7.49 7.07
N LEU A 120 7.13 7.10 7.11
CA LEU A 120 6.32 6.83 5.92
C LEU A 120 5.30 7.94 5.74
N TYR A 121 5.03 8.31 4.49
CA TYR A 121 4.13 9.41 4.15
C TYR A 121 2.96 8.90 3.33
N PHE A 122 1.76 9.13 3.81
CA PHE A 122 0.55 8.85 3.07
C PHE A 122 0.25 10.01 2.11
N ILE A 123 0.20 9.70 0.83
CA ILE A 123 -0.03 10.66 -0.25
C ILE A 123 -1.44 10.48 -0.79
N ASN A 124 -2.24 11.53 -0.68
CA ASN A 124 -3.52 11.68 -1.36
C ASN A 124 -3.29 12.43 -2.67
N ASN A 125 -2.98 11.72 -3.73
CA ASN A 125 -2.82 12.33 -5.04
C ASN A 125 -4.09 12.17 -5.87
N ILE A 126 -4.39 13.19 -6.65
CA ILE A 126 -5.45 13.18 -7.65
C ILE A 126 -4.81 13.39 -9.01
N ALA A 127 -4.96 12.42 -9.90
CA ALA A 127 -4.39 12.49 -11.23
C ALA A 127 -5.46 12.88 -12.26
N GLU A 128 -5.09 13.73 -13.20
CA GLU A 128 -5.93 14.10 -14.31
C GLU A 128 -6.00 12.96 -15.33
N LYS A 129 -7.19 12.66 -15.82
CA LYS A 129 -7.44 11.60 -16.79
C LYS A 129 -6.63 11.78 -18.09
N SER A 130 -6.49 13.02 -18.54
CA SER A 130 -5.70 13.37 -19.73
C SER A 130 -4.19 13.37 -19.48
N GLY A 131 -3.76 13.44 -18.25
CA GLY A 131 -2.36 13.52 -17.84
C GLY A 131 -1.68 12.17 -17.65
N ILE A 132 -2.34 11.08 -18.02
CA ILE A 132 -1.78 9.72 -18.02
C ILE A 132 -1.21 9.34 -16.65
N GLY A 133 -1.92 9.66 -15.58
CA GLY A 133 -1.63 9.17 -14.24
C GLY A 133 -0.37 9.69 -13.56
N THR A 134 0.45 10.48 -14.24
CA THR A 134 1.76 10.92 -13.71
C THR A 134 1.76 12.35 -13.17
N ARG A 135 0.73 13.12 -13.47
CA ARG A 135 0.63 14.52 -13.07
C ARG A 135 -0.25 14.69 -11.85
N ALA A 136 0.31 15.25 -10.79
CA ALA A 136 -0.47 15.71 -9.65
C ALA A 136 -1.29 16.95 -10.02
N VAL A 137 -2.57 16.97 -9.67
CA VAL A 137 -3.45 18.12 -9.86
C VAL A 137 -3.89 18.61 -8.49
N TRP A 138 -3.56 19.86 -8.18
CA TRP A 138 -3.85 20.46 -6.88
C TRP A 138 -5.18 21.18 -6.82
N ASN A 139 -5.77 21.46 -7.97
CA ASN A 139 -7.01 22.22 -8.05
C ASN A 139 -8.19 21.28 -8.23
N ASN A 140 -9.20 21.44 -7.38
CA ASN A 140 -10.49 20.81 -7.60
C ASN A 140 -11.08 21.32 -8.92
N PRO A 141 -11.71 20.43 -9.71
CA PRO A 141 -12.42 20.85 -10.90
C PRO A 141 -13.51 21.84 -10.53
N VAL A 142 -13.55 22.93 -11.24
CA VAL A 142 -14.65 23.91 -11.15
C VAL A 142 -15.79 23.40 -12.00
N GLY A 143 -16.81 22.84 -11.37
CA GLY A 143 -17.97 22.32 -12.10
C GLY A 143 -18.64 21.16 -11.37
N GLY A 144 -19.76 20.69 -11.90
CA GLY A 144 -20.54 19.61 -11.32
C GLY A 144 -19.86 18.23 -11.47
N ALA A 145 -20.47 17.21 -10.89
CA ALA A 145 -19.95 15.82 -10.86
C ALA A 145 -19.58 15.25 -12.25
N LEU A 146 -20.20 15.73 -13.32
CA LEU A 146 -19.91 15.33 -14.69
C LEU A 146 -18.57 15.84 -15.24
N GLN A 147 -17.94 16.80 -14.56
CA GLN A 147 -16.64 17.35 -14.97
C GLN A 147 -15.47 16.75 -14.22
N TRP A 148 -15.69 15.78 -13.34
CA TRP A 148 -14.64 15.10 -12.60
C TRP A 148 -13.91 14.10 -13.51
N ASN A 149 -12.81 14.57 -14.08
CA ASN A 149 -11.93 13.76 -14.94
C ASN A 149 -10.73 13.20 -14.16
N PHE A 150 -10.84 13.13 -12.84
CA PHE A 150 -9.75 12.75 -11.96
C PHE A 150 -9.96 11.36 -11.39
N PHE A 151 -8.89 10.72 -11.06
CA PHE A 151 -8.90 9.47 -10.31
C PHE A 151 -7.89 9.52 -9.17
N PRO A 152 -8.21 8.91 -8.03
CA PRO A 152 -7.36 8.96 -6.87
C PRO A 152 -6.15 8.02 -7.06
N GLN A 153 -5.00 8.50 -6.59
CA GLN A 153 -3.78 7.72 -6.46
C GLN A 153 -3.33 7.80 -5.01
N ASN A 154 -3.85 6.91 -4.19
CA ASN A 154 -3.51 6.86 -2.78
C ASN A 154 -2.34 5.91 -2.57
N ALA A 155 -1.25 6.43 -2.06
CA ALA A 155 -0.03 5.66 -1.87
C ALA A 155 0.68 6.05 -0.56
N ILE A 156 1.50 5.13 -0.06
CA ILE A 156 2.46 5.41 1.00
C ILE A 156 3.84 5.35 0.39
N ILE A 157 4.62 6.39 0.61
CA ILE A 157 6.02 6.48 0.19
C ILE A 157 6.94 6.51 1.40
N ASP A 158 8.17 6.05 1.21
CA ASP A 158 9.25 6.25 2.17
C ASP A 158 10.07 7.51 1.84
N THR A 159 11.04 7.81 2.68
CA THR A 159 11.91 8.99 2.51
C THR A 159 12.96 8.82 1.41
N ALA A 160 13.14 7.63 0.86
CA ALA A 160 13.92 7.41 -0.35
C ALA A 160 13.10 7.71 -1.63
N GLY A 161 11.81 8.00 -1.48
CA GLY A 161 10.89 8.27 -2.58
C GLY A 161 10.26 7.01 -3.18
N ASP A 162 10.45 5.85 -2.55
CA ASP A 162 9.89 4.61 -3.04
C ASP A 162 8.44 4.44 -2.59
N ILE A 163 7.58 4.02 -3.53
CA ILE A 163 6.21 3.62 -3.19
C ILE A 163 6.27 2.30 -2.43
N ARG A 164 5.74 2.27 -1.20
CA ARG A 164 5.74 1.10 -0.33
C ARG A 164 4.34 0.51 -0.13
N TRP A 165 3.34 1.20 -0.53
CA TRP A 165 1.94 0.77 -0.58
C TRP A 165 1.17 1.66 -1.53
N TYR A 166 0.18 1.10 -2.20
CA TYR A 166 -0.81 1.90 -2.91
C TYR A 166 -2.15 1.18 -2.94
N MET A 167 -3.22 1.96 -3.05
CA MET A 167 -4.55 1.42 -3.18
C MET A 167 -4.87 1.16 -4.65
N PHE A 168 -5.18 -0.08 -4.97
CA PHE A 168 -5.73 -0.48 -6.25
C PHE A 168 -7.25 -0.51 -6.13
N ALA A 169 -7.90 0.54 -6.62
CA ALA A 169 -9.32 0.79 -6.34
C ALA A 169 -10.30 -0.02 -7.21
N ASN A 170 -9.82 -0.65 -8.29
CA ASN A 170 -10.67 -1.34 -9.26
C ASN A 170 -11.61 -2.40 -8.67
N PRO A 171 -11.21 -3.22 -7.68
CA PRO A 171 -12.12 -4.18 -7.07
C PRO A 171 -13.24 -3.54 -6.24
N ILE A 172 -13.04 -2.28 -5.82
CA ILE A 172 -13.98 -1.55 -4.96
C ILE A 172 -14.99 -0.76 -5.81
N TYR A 173 -14.55 -0.29 -6.99
CA TYR A 173 -15.35 0.55 -7.87
C TYR A 173 -15.55 -0.09 -9.23
N ASP A 174 -16.75 0.04 -9.76
CA ASP A 174 -16.96 -0.18 -11.19
C ASP A 174 -16.45 1.05 -11.95
N LEU A 175 -15.16 1.06 -12.25
CA LEU A 175 -14.52 2.15 -12.99
C LEU A 175 -15.03 2.29 -14.43
N ARG A 176 -15.82 1.32 -14.93
CA ARG A 176 -16.47 1.39 -16.24
C ARG A 176 -17.70 2.28 -16.23
N ASP A 177 -18.29 2.47 -15.07
CA ASP A 177 -19.42 3.35 -14.88
C ASP A 177 -18.97 4.62 -14.13
N MET A 178 -18.69 5.68 -14.89
CA MET A 178 -18.25 6.96 -14.34
C MET A 178 -19.28 7.60 -13.39
N TYR A 179 -20.55 7.19 -13.45
CA TYR A 179 -21.59 7.66 -12.54
C TYR A 179 -21.59 6.90 -11.20
N LYS A 180 -20.99 5.72 -11.18
CA LYS A 180 -20.86 4.89 -9.97
C LYS A 180 -19.45 4.93 -9.38
N ALA A 181 -18.47 5.35 -10.17
CA ALA A 181 -17.11 5.54 -9.71
C ALA A 181 -17.04 6.78 -8.82
N GLY A 182 -17.22 6.61 -7.54
CA GLY A 182 -16.92 7.67 -6.57
C GLY A 182 -15.42 7.95 -6.51
N VAL A 183 -15.06 9.15 -6.13
CA VAL A 183 -13.66 9.51 -5.86
C VAL A 183 -13.44 9.40 -4.36
N MET A 184 -12.50 8.54 -3.95
CA MET A 184 -12.02 8.53 -2.57
C MET A 184 -11.15 9.74 -2.32
N MET A 185 -11.59 10.62 -1.46
CA MET A 185 -10.86 11.84 -1.14
C MET A 185 -10.68 11.99 0.37
N GLY A 186 -9.63 12.72 0.74
CA GLY A 186 -9.44 13.15 2.10
C GLY A 186 -9.21 12.01 3.08
N PHE A 187 -8.37 11.07 2.74
CA PHE A 187 -7.95 10.05 3.69
C PHE A 187 -7.38 10.70 4.94
N LYS A 188 -7.86 10.28 6.08
CA LYS A 188 -7.39 10.70 7.38
C LYS A 188 -7.15 9.48 8.26
N GLN A 189 -6.01 9.46 8.91
CA GLN A 189 -5.75 8.47 9.94
C GLN A 189 -6.44 8.89 11.24
N ASN A 190 -7.20 7.99 11.82
CA ASN A 190 -7.83 8.15 13.13
C ASN A 190 -6.84 7.78 14.25
N ASP A 191 -7.22 8.08 15.50
CA ASP A 191 -6.40 7.76 16.68
C ASP A 191 -6.20 6.26 16.90
N ASP A 192 -7.09 5.43 16.37
CA ASP A 192 -6.99 3.96 16.37
C ASP A 192 -6.10 3.39 15.25
N GLY A 193 -5.51 4.27 14.42
CA GLY A 193 -4.67 3.89 13.28
C GLY A 193 -5.43 3.54 12.01
N LEU A 194 -6.76 3.46 12.04
CA LEU A 194 -7.58 3.19 10.86
C LEU A 194 -7.63 4.41 9.93
N LEU A 195 -7.77 4.14 8.64
CA LEU A 195 -7.96 5.19 7.65
C LEU A 195 -9.44 5.37 7.34
N THR A 196 -9.90 6.61 7.44
CA THR A 196 -11.22 7.04 6.99
C THR A 196 -11.09 7.93 5.75
N TRP A 197 -12.10 7.94 4.91
CA TRP A 197 -12.14 8.78 3.71
C TRP A 197 -13.56 9.21 3.38
N GLY A 198 -13.68 10.32 2.66
CA GLY A 198 -14.93 10.72 2.06
C GLY A 198 -15.14 10.02 0.73
N TYR A 199 -16.35 9.53 0.51
CA TYR A 199 -16.79 9.04 -0.79
C TYR A 199 -17.44 10.21 -1.53
N GLY A 200 -16.77 10.76 -2.52
CA GLY A 200 -17.20 11.95 -3.22
C GLY A 200 -18.27 11.64 -4.25
N GLN A 201 -19.33 12.35 -4.11
CA GLN A 201 -20.47 12.66 -4.97
C GLN A 201 -21.06 11.54 -5.85
N ARG A 202 -22.23 11.19 -5.50
CA ARG A 202 -23.30 10.83 -6.43
C ARG A 202 -24.11 12.08 -6.79
#